data_ef22c181cb939a1fcd190c5af09ac85b
#
_entry.id   ef22c181cb939a1fcd190c5af09ac85b
#
_cell.length_a   1.000
_cell.length_b   1.000
_cell.length_c   1.000
_cell.angle_alpha   90.00
_cell.angle_beta   90.00
_cell.angle_gamma   90.00
#
_symmetry.space_group_name_H-M   'P 1'
#
loop_
_entity.id
_entity.type
_entity.pdbx_description
1 polymer ?
#
loop_
_entity_poly.entity_id
_entity_poly.type
_entity_poly.pdbx_seq_one_letter_code
_entity_poly.pdbx_strand_id
1 'polypeptide(L)'
;DVTVTTLGSATDVTINNTGGAPAITNVGIGTYTVGPFPLNTNMSYSVVNNQDPGCDSYSQTITNFPCPFVSCGPDQYTYCYDDNEATFFVYQSATAFPMAIIFNAGIMQTFGDEITIFDGDDDQAPILYQGFGDQFGDLTGIISVSTNPQNILTLRITSNAFGSCGTYGLTPMDYTVACLDCLNPA
;
A
#
# COMPACT_ATOMS: atom_id res chain seq x y z
N ASP A 1 -16.09 -4.05 -1.55
CA ASP A 1 -17.41 -4.69 -1.64
C ASP A 1 -17.31 -6.17 -1.31
N VAL A 2 -18.31 -6.70 -0.59
CA VAL A 2 -18.48 -8.13 -0.28
C VAL A 2 -19.70 -8.66 -1.04
N THR A 3 -19.51 -9.72 -1.83
CA THR A 3 -20.59 -10.33 -2.60
C THR A 3 -20.98 -11.66 -1.97
N VAL A 4 -22.23 -11.74 -1.49
CA VAL A 4 -22.86 -12.97 -1.01
C VAL A 4 -23.51 -13.66 -2.20
N THR A 5 -22.97 -14.77 -2.64
CA THR A 5 -23.46 -15.51 -3.84
C THR A 5 -24.43 -16.63 -3.50
N THR A 6 -24.36 -17.15 -2.27
CA THR A 6 -25.24 -18.21 -1.77
C THR A 6 -25.39 -18.11 -0.26
N LEU A 7 -26.55 -18.46 0.27
CA LEU A 7 -26.80 -18.48 1.70
C LEU A 7 -26.67 -19.91 2.31
N GLY A 8 -26.51 -20.94 1.46
CA GLY A 8 -26.55 -22.32 1.93
C GLY A 8 -27.88 -22.63 2.64
N SER A 9 -27.79 -23.03 3.91
CA SER A 9 -28.98 -23.28 4.76
C SER A 9 -29.47 -22.06 5.52
N ALA A 10 -28.77 -20.89 5.41
CA ALA A 10 -29.14 -19.67 6.10
C ALA A 10 -30.34 -18.98 5.42
N THR A 11 -31.16 -18.26 6.19
CA THR A 11 -32.12 -17.30 5.65
C THR A 11 -31.46 -15.95 5.40
N ASP A 12 -30.48 -15.61 6.20
CA ASP A 12 -29.68 -14.38 6.13
C ASP A 12 -28.32 -14.58 6.82
N VAL A 13 -27.39 -13.66 6.52
CA VAL A 13 -26.04 -13.67 7.10
C VAL A 13 -25.67 -12.30 7.65
N THR A 14 -24.62 -12.26 8.46
CA THR A 14 -24.00 -11.01 8.95
C THR A 14 -22.59 -10.90 8.38
N ILE A 15 -22.26 -9.75 7.80
CA ILE A 15 -20.92 -9.41 7.32
C ILE A 15 -20.22 -8.60 8.39
N ASN A 16 -19.17 -9.17 8.99
CA ASN A 16 -18.30 -8.50 9.95
C ASN A 16 -16.99 -8.12 9.29
N ASN A 17 -16.24 -7.22 9.93
CA ASN A 17 -14.89 -6.85 9.55
C ASN A 17 -14.03 -6.53 10.76
N THR A 18 -12.70 -6.60 10.61
CA THR A 18 -11.72 -6.21 11.63
C THR A 18 -11.24 -4.78 11.47
N GLY A 19 -11.62 -4.07 10.40
CA GLY A 19 -11.19 -2.71 10.08
C GLY A 19 -11.95 -1.60 10.81
N GLY A 20 -12.90 -1.95 11.71
CA GLY A 20 -13.64 -1.00 12.57
C GLY A 20 -14.90 -0.40 11.95
N ALA A 21 -15.28 -0.76 10.72
CA ALA A 21 -16.57 -0.36 10.15
C ALA A 21 -17.73 -1.14 10.83
N PRO A 22 -18.95 -0.58 10.88
CA PRO A 22 -20.11 -1.29 11.39
C PRO A 22 -20.36 -2.59 10.62
N ALA A 23 -20.78 -3.64 11.35
CA ALA A 23 -21.24 -4.87 10.72
C ALA A 23 -22.53 -4.62 9.89
N ILE A 24 -22.68 -5.35 8.77
CA ILE A 24 -23.93 -5.34 8.00
C ILE A 24 -24.68 -6.63 8.34
N THR A 25 -25.83 -6.48 8.98
CA THR A 25 -26.60 -7.60 9.53
C THR A 25 -27.83 -7.94 8.69
N ASN A 26 -28.25 -9.21 8.76
CA ASN A 26 -29.49 -9.73 8.14
C ASN A 26 -29.52 -9.49 6.62
N VAL A 27 -28.42 -9.80 5.94
CA VAL A 27 -28.32 -9.62 4.49
C VAL A 27 -28.51 -10.93 3.73
N GLY A 28 -29.12 -10.83 2.56
CA GLY A 28 -29.35 -11.93 1.64
C GLY A 28 -28.25 -12.04 0.57
N ILE A 29 -28.59 -12.69 -0.56
CA ILE A 29 -27.73 -12.70 -1.74
C ILE A 29 -27.63 -11.29 -2.33
N GLY A 30 -26.42 -10.82 -2.61
CA GLY A 30 -26.18 -9.48 -3.14
C GLY A 30 -24.77 -8.99 -2.90
N THR A 31 -24.48 -7.77 -3.39
CA THR A 31 -23.20 -7.08 -3.15
C THR A 31 -23.41 -5.95 -2.14
N TYR A 32 -22.53 -5.89 -1.14
CA TYR A 32 -22.62 -4.97 -0.01
C TYR A 32 -21.31 -4.20 0.14
N THR A 33 -21.40 -2.87 0.20
CA THR A 33 -20.25 -2.00 0.47
C THR A 33 -20.02 -1.93 1.98
N VAL A 34 -18.85 -2.36 2.42
CA VAL A 34 -18.40 -2.32 3.82
C VAL A 34 -17.32 -1.27 3.95
N GLY A 35 -17.45 -0.37 4.88
CA GLY A 35 -16.49 0.74 5.09
C GLY A 35 -17.20 2.04 5.44
N PRO A 36 -16.52 3.20 5.39
CA PRO A 36 -15.12 3.36 4.95
C PRO A 36 -14.10 2.81 5.96
N PHE A 37 -12.90 2.53 5.47
CA PHE A 37 -11.78 2.10 6.29
C PHE A 37 -10.64 3.13 6.21
N PRO A 38 -9.86 3.32 7.31
CA PRO A 38 -8.63 4.10 7.23
C PRO A 38 -7.64 3.48 6.24
N LEU A 39 -6.85 4.31 5.58
CA LEU A 39 -5.73 3.85 4.73
C LEU A 39 -4.70 3.09 5.58
N ASN A 40 -3.94 2.22 4.94
CA ASN A 40 -2.89 1.40 5.56
C ASN A 40 -3.40 0.52 6.72
N THR A 41 -4.69 0.16 6.69
CA THR A 41 -5.31 -0.69 7.70
C THR A 41 -5.46 -2.10 7.18
N ASN A 42 -4.85 -3.05 7.89
CA ASN A 42 -5.08 -4.47 7.65
C ASN A 42 -6.47 -4.86 8.17
N MET A 43 -7.25 -5.49 7.32
CA MET A 43 -8.60 -5.93 7.66
C MET A 43 -8.87 -7.32 7.12
N SER A 44 -9.81 -8.01 7.74
CA SER A 44 -10.41 -9.24 7.22
C SER A 44 -11.91 -9.15 7.35
N TYR A 45 -12.60 -9.89 6.51
CA TYR A 45 -14.05 -10.03 6.57
C TYR A 45 -14.43 -11.41 7.08
N SER A 46 -15.53 -11.50 7.80
CA SER A 46 -16.20 -12.77 8.04
C SER A 46 -17.68 -12.67 7.67
N VAL A 47 -18.20 -13.72 7.07
CA VAL A 47 -19.62 -13.87 6.79
C VAL A 47 -20.14 -14.99 7.69
N VAL A 48 -21.04 -14.62 8.60
CA VAL A 48 -21.58 -15.50 9.63
C VAL A 48 -23.01 -15.86 9.29
N ASN A 49 -23.30 -17.16 9.30
CA ASN A 49 -24.69 -17.66 9.19
C ASN A 49 -25.43 -17.34 10.49
N ASN A 50 -26.49 -16.51 10.42
CA ASN A 50 -27.23 -16.08 11.61
C ASN A 50 -28.03 -17.20 12.29
N GLN A 51 -28.33 -18.30 11.58
CA GLN A 51 -29.01 -19.47 12.11
C GLN A 51 -28.05 -20.56 12.61
N ASP A 52 -26.79 -20.56 12.13
CA ASP A 52 -25.75 -21.50 12.56
C ASP A 52 -24.39 -20.78 12.60
N PRO A 53 -24.05 -20.12 13.73
CA PRO A 53 -22.79 -19.37 13.89
C PRO A 53 -21.52 -20.23 13.78
N GLY A 54 -21.62 -21.55 13.74
CA GLY A 54 -20.51 -22.44 13.47
C GLY A 54 -20.17 -22.58 11.98
N CYS A 55 -21.00 -22.03 11.08
CA CYS A 55 -20.81 -22.04 9.64
C CYS A 55 -20.34 -20.64 9.16
N ASP A 56 -19.09 -20.31 9.44
CA ASP A 56 -18.49 -19.04 9.08
C ASP A 56 -17.57 -19.15 7.88
N SER A 57 -17.49 -18.06 7.10
CA SER A 57 -16.48 -17.87 6.06
C SER A 57 -15.60 -16.67 6.41
N TYR A 58 -14.29 -16.81 6.27
CA TYR A 58 -13.32 -15.75 6.52
C TYR A 58 -12.57 -15.38 5.25
N SER A 59 -12.33 -14.10 5.02
CA SER A 59 -11.41 -13.65 4.00
C SER A 59 -9.95 -13.79 4.46
N GLN A 60 -9.04 -13.72 3.51
CA GLN A 60 -7.65 -13.40 3.82
C GLN A 60 -7.56 -11.97 4.36
N THR A 61 -6.44 -11.62 5.00
CA THR A 61 -6.16 -10.23 5.38
C THR A 61 -5.99 -9.40 4.12
N ILE A 62 -6.65 -8.26 4.08
CA ILE A 62 -6.61 -7.28 3.00
C ILE A 62 -6.10 -5.98 3.60
N THR A 63 -5.15 -5.32 2.93
CA THR A 63 -4.70 -3.98 3.30
C THR A 63 -5.45 -2.94 2.47
N ASN A 64 -5.93 -1.88 3.11
CA ASN A 64 -6.57 -0.76 2.43
C ASN A 64 -5.50 0.23 1.95
N PHE A 65 -5.01 0.04 0.72
CA PHE A 65 -4.00 0.91 0.12
C PHE A 65 -4.58 2.24 -0.36
N PRO A 66 -3.77 3.31 -0.40
CA PRO A 66 -4.18 4.57 -1.03
C PRO A 66 -4.47 4.37 -2.53
N CYS A 67 -5.36 5.20 -3.08
CA CYS A 67 -5.54 5.25 -4.53
C CYS A 67 -4.24 5.68 -5.20
N PRO A 68 -3.87 5.10 -6.36
CA PRO A 68 -2.67 5.49 -7.08
C PRO A 68 -2.67 6.97 -7.46
N PHE A 69 -1.53 7.64 -7.30
CA PHE A 69 -1.27 8.90 -7.96
C PHE A 69 -1.00 8.62 -9.44
N VAL A 70 -1.94 8.99 -10.30
CA VAL A 70 -1.81 8.78 -11.75
C VAL A 70 -1.11 9.97 -12.37
N SER A 71 0.13 9.78 -12.80
CA SER A 71 0.96 10.82 -13.41
C SER A 71 1.93 10.23 -14.43
N CYS A 72 2.56 11.09 -15.23
CA CYS A 72 3.71 10.74 -16.03
C CYS A 72 4.95 11.58 -15.66
N GLY A 73 4.79 12.57 -14.79
CA GLY A 73 5.86 13.37 -14.22
C GLY A 73 6.76 14.11 -15.24
N PRO A 74 8.02 14.43 -14.88
CA PRO A 74 8.65 14.10 -13.58
C PRO A 74 8.05 14.90 -12.43
N ASP A 75 7.51 14.18 -11.45
CA ASP A 75 6.98 14.76 -10.21
C ASP A 75 8.00 14.55 -9.09
N GLN A 76 8.38 15.62 -8.40
CA GLN A 76 9.34 15.58 -7.31
C GLN A 76 8.60 15.60 -5.97
N TYR A 77 8.98 14.71 -5.08
CA TYR A 77 8.43 14.55 -3.74
C TYR A 77 9.52 14.69 -2.69
N THR A 78 9.18 15.37 -1.60
CA THR A 78 10.02 15.42 -0.41
C THR A 78 9.23 14.83 0.76
N TYR A 79 9.82 13.88 1.48
CA TYR A 79 9.17 13.21 2.58
C TYR A 79 10.13 13.01 3.76
N CYS A 80 9.71 13.47 4.95
CA CYS A 80 10.42 13.25 6.20
C CYS A 80 9.59 12.28 7.04
N TYR A 81 10.07 11.05 7.17
CA TYR A 81 9.35 10.00 7.89
C TYR A 81 9.48 10.15 9.42
N ASP A 82 8.47 9.66 10.14
CA ASP A 82 8.39 9.70 11.60
C ASP A 82 8.74 8.34 12.23
N ASP A 83 8.84 8.30 13.59
CA ASP A 83 9.03 7.07 14.33
C ASP A 83 7.75 6.19 14.30
N ASN A 84 7.93 4.86 14.26
CA ASN A 84 6.84 3.86 14.18
C ASN A 84 5.93 4.05 12.96
N GLU A 85 6.49 4.47 11.87
CA GLU A 85 5.74 4.70 10.63
C GLU A 85 5.57 3.40 9.83
N ALA A 86 4.44 3.30 9.13
CA ALA A 86 4.15 2.29 8.12
C ALA A 86 3.29 2.95 7.03
N THR A 87 3.94 3.73 6.17
CA THR A 87 3.27 4.55 5.15
C THR A 87 3.46 3.95 3.76
N PHE A 88 2.43 4.06 2.93
CA PHE A 88 2.41 3.59 1.54
C PHE A 88 2.09 4.72 0.59
N PHE A 89 2.83 4.77 -0.51
CA PHE A 89 2.56 5.64 -1.66
C PHE A 89 2.45 4.77 -2.91
N VAL A 90 1.35 4.88 -3.63
CA VAL A 90 1.10 4.12 -4.87
C VAL A 90 1.12 5.07 -6.05
N TYR A 91 1.91 4.75 -7.06
CA TYR A 91 2.09 5.55 -8.27
C TYR A 91 1.73 4.71 -9.48
N GLN A 92 0.95 5.29 -10.38
CA GLN A 92 0.57 4.64 -11.65
C GLN A 92 0.92 5.53 -12.82
N SER A 93 1.48 4.95 -13.86
CA SER A 93 1.72 5.64 -15.11
C SER A 93 0.41 6.09 -15.76
N ALA A 94 0.35 7.36 -16.15
CA ALA A 94 -0.74 7.89 -16.97
C ALA A 94 -0.68 7.43 -18.43
N THR A 95 0.38 6.71 -18.80
CA THR A 95 0.66 6.23 -20.17
C THR A 95 0.93 4.73 -20.19
N ALA A 96 1.24 4.18 -21.35
CA ALA A 96 1.67 2.78 -21.50
C ALA A 96 3.16 2.55 -21.14
N PHE A 97 3.90 3.61 -20.77
CA PHE A 97 5.31 3.50 -20.41
C PHE A 97 5.49 3.14 -18.93
N PRO A 98 6.53 2.37 -18.59
CA PRO A 98 6.84 2.02 -17.21
C PRO A 98 7.01 3.24 -16.30
N MET A 99 6.55 3.13 -15.07
CA MET A 99 6.78 4.10 -14.00
C MET A 99 8.16 3.86 -13.37
N ALA A 100 8.87 4.93 -13.06
CA ALA A 100 10.13 4.89 -12.30
C ALA A 100 10.03 5.72 -11.03
N ILE A 101 10.65 5.23 -9.95
CA ILE A 101 10.97 5.97 -8.73
C ILE A 101 12.48 6.12 -8.67
N ILE A 102 12.98 7.36 -8.50
CA ILE A 102 14.40 7.70 -8.49
C ILE A 102 14.66 8.52 -7.23
N PHE A 103 15.46 8.02 -6.30
CA PHE A 103 15.88 8.76 -5.11
C PHE A 103 17.03 9.71 -5.46
N ASN A 104 16.79 11.01 -5.27
CA ASN A 104 17.75 12.09 -5.52
C ASN A 104 18.60 12.37 -4.29
N ALA A 105 18.01 12.23 -3.10
CA ALA A 105 18.65 12.38 -1.79
C ALA A 105 17.82 11.70 -0.70
N GLY A 106 18.38 11.60 0.50
CA GLY A 106 17.66 11.14 1.69
C GLY A 106 18.54 10.26 2.55
N ILE A 107 18.38 10.40 3.87
CA ILE A 107 19.07 9.54 4.83
C ILE A 107 18.03 8.77 5.64
N MET A 108 18.21 7.47 5.72
CA MET A 108 17.40 6.57 6.52
C MET A 108 18.24 5.96 7.65
N GLN A 109 17.63 5.75 8.80
CA GLN A 109 18.30 5.11 9.93
C GLN A 109 18.61 3.64 9.61
N THR A 110 19.85 3.18 9.88
CA THR A 110 20.33 1.86 9.42
C THR A 110 19.93 0.69 10.33
N PHE A 111 19.20 0.95 11.43
CA PHE A 111 18.81 -0.07 12.41
C PHE A 111 17.28 -0.21 12.52
N GLY A 112 16.68 -0.88 11.55
CA GLY A 112 15.28 -1.26 11.59
C GLY A 112 14.31 -0.34 10.84
N ASP A 113 14.83 0.70 10.16
CA ASP A 113 14.06 1.49 9.22
C ASP A 113 14.38 1.02 7.79
N GLU A 114 13.37 0.99 6.93
CA GLU A 114 13.56 0.57 5.55
C GLU A 114 12.53 1.19 4.60
N ILE A 115 12.93 1.33 3.34
CA ILE A 115 12.01 1.47 2.24
C ILE A 115 11.87 0.13 1.51
N THR A 116 10.67 -0.15 1.03
CA THR A 116 10.41 -1.27 0.11
C THR A 116 9.67 -0.73 -1.11
N ILE A 117 10.13 -1.08 -2.31
CA ILE A 117 9.46 -0.72 -3.56
C ILE A 117 8.94 -2.01 -4.18
N PHE A 118 7.63 -2.06 -4.38
CA PHE A 118 6.92 -3.19 -4.97
C PHE A 118 6.54 -2.90 -6.42
N ASP A 119 6.58 -3.93 -7.24
CA ASP A 119 6.16 -3.92 -8.65
C ASP A 119 4.67 -4.20 -8.81
N GLY A 120 3.84 -3.32 -8.28
CA GLY A 120 2.38 -3.46 -8.26
C GLY A 120 1.72 -2.46 -7.32
N ASP A 121 0.44 -2.67 -7.04
CA ASP A 121 -0.42 -1.76 -6.29
C ASP A 121 -0.56 -2.11 -4.80
N ASP A 122 0.15 -3.15 -4.34
CA ASP A 122 0.11 -3.61 -2.95
C ASP A 122 1.45 -4.20 -2.47
N ASP A 123 1.49 -4.63 -1.21
CA ASP A 123 2.67 -5.25 -0.58
C ASP A 123 2.80 -6.77 -0.80
N GLN A 124 1.92 -7.35 -1.62
CA GLN A 124 2.02 -8.74 -2.09
C GLN A 124 2.69 -8.82 -3.45
N ALA A 125 2.88 -7.68 -4.12
CA ALA A 125 3.55 -7.61 -5.41
C ALA A 125 5.06 -7.93 -5.27
N PRO A 126 5.74 -8.31 -6.38
CA PRO A 126 7.18 -8.57 -6.35
C PRO A 126 7.98 -7.37 -5.83
N ILE A 127 8.97 -7.62 -4.99
CA ILE A 127 9.86 -6.59 -4.47
C ILE A 127 10.92 -6.24 -5.51
N LEU A 128 11.02 -4.96 -5.87
CA LEU A 128 12.09 -4.42 -6.73
C LEU A 128 13.28 -3.93 -5.91
N TYR A 129 13.01 -3.33 -4.74
CA TYR A 129 14.02 -2.87 -3.80
C TYR A 129 13.52 -3.01 -2.36
N GLN A 130 14.40 -3.41 -1.45
CA GLN A 130 14.17 -3.39 -0.01
C GLN A 130 15.47 -3.06 0.71
N GLY A 131 15.45 -2.07 1.59
CA GLY A 131 16.60 -1.68 2.38
C GLY A 131 16.56 -0.23 2.84
N PHE A 132 17.69 0.24 3.33
CA PHE A 132 17.87 1.59 3.87
C PHE A 132 18.89 2.45 3.10
N GLY A 133 19.26 2.04 1.89
CA GLY A 133 20.30 2.70 1.10
C GLY A 133 21.66 2.01 1.23
N ASP A 134 22.71 2.81 1.34
CA ASP A 134 24.07 2.32 1.56
C ASP A 134 24.36 2.04 3.07
N GLN A 135 25.60 1.75 3.40
CA GLN A 135 26.03 1.50 4.78
C GLN A 135 25.84 2.68 5.75
N PHE A 136 25.56 3.88 5.23
CA PHE A 136 25.30 5.11 5.99
C PHE A 136 23.84 5.53 5.94
N GLY A 137 22.99 4.75 5.30
CA GLY A 137 21.56 5.07 5.12
C GLY A 137 21.27 6.01 3.95
N ASP A 138 22.23 6.28 3.07
CA ASP A 138 22.05 7.17 1.93
C ASP A 138 21.25 6.47 0.82
N LEU A 139 20.08 7.03 0.51
CA LEU A 139 19.16 6.54 -0.51
C LEU A 139 19.50 7.02 -1.93
N THR A 140 20.45 7.97 -2.05
CA THR A 140 20.79 8.62 -3.33
C THR A 140 21.13 7.60 -4.41
N GLY A 141 20.49 7.70 -5.57
CA GLY A 141 20.75 6.85 -6.72
C GLY A 141 20.02 5.51 -6.74
N ILE A 142 19.17 5.21 -5.74
CA ILE A 142 18.25 4.07 -5.84
C ILE A 142 17.25 4.37 -6.94
N ILE A 143 17.11 3.43 -7.87
CA ILE A 143 16.17 3.50 -9.00
C ILE A 143 15.39 2.19 -9.08
N SER A 144 14.06 2.30 -9.14
CA SER A 144 13.18 1.17 -9.42
C SER A 144 12.23 1.52 -10.55
N VAL A 145 12.01 0.54 -11.43
CA VAL A 145 11.17 0.69 -12.63
C VAL A 145 10.13 -0.41 -12.64
N SER A 146 8.87 -0.07 -12.87
CA SER A 146 7.79 -1.05 -12.97
C SER A 146 8.00 -1.99 -14.17
N THR A 147 7.69 -3.26 -13.96
CA THR A 147 7.67 -4.28 -15.00
C THR A 147 6.28 -4.91 -15.17
N ASN A 148 5.35 -4.60 -14.25
CA ASN A 148 3.98 -5.09 -14.31
C ASN A 148 3.17 -4.40 -15.44
N PRO A 149 2.15 -5.08 -15.99
CA PRO A 149 1.37 -4.55 -17.14
C PRO A 149 0.59 -3.27 -16.86
N GLN A 150 0.31 -2.95 -15.59
CA GLN A 150 -0.41 -1.75 -15.17
C GLN A 150 0.51 -0.55 -14.97
N ASN A 151 1.84 -0.77 -15.01
CA ASN A 151 2.87 0.25 -14.76
C ASN A 151 2.67 0.96 -13.41
N ILE A 152 2.44 0.17 -12.36
CA ILE A 152 2.21 0.62 -10.99
C ILE A 152 3.43 0.30 -10.14
N LEU A 153 3.82 1.23 -9.27
CA LEU A 153 4.80 1.02 -8.20
C LEU A 153 4.20 1.42 -6.85
N THR A 154 4.49 0.62 -5.83
CA THR A 154 4.19 0.96 -4.44
C THR A 154 5.49 1.19 -3.68
N LEU A 155 5.66 2.38 -3.09
CA LEU A 155 6.70 2.70 -2.13
C LEU A 155 6.13 2.53 -0.72
N ARG A 156 6.72 1.64 0.07
CA ARG A 156 6.45 1.50 1.50
C ARG A 156 7.63 2.04 2.29
N ILE A 157 7.33 2.81 3.34
CA ILE A 157 8.29 3.30 4.33
C ILE A 157 7.91 2.69 5.66
N THR A 158 8.85 2.03 6.33
CA THR A 158 8.66 1.50 7.68
C THR A 158 9.79 1.98 8.57
N SER A 159 9.45 2.36 9.80
CA SER A 159 10.41 2.80 10.80
C SER A 159 10.14 2.18 12.17
N ASN A 160 11.19 2.10 12.97
CA ASN A 160 11.11 1.70 14.38
C ASN A 160 10.78 2.91 15.30
N ALA A 161 10.91 2.74 16.62
CA ALA A 161 10.47 3.73 17.62
C ALA A 161 11.46 4.91 17.82
N PHE A 162 12.53 5.02 17.04
CA PHE A 162 13.51 6.09 17.21
C PHE A 162 14.41 6.25 15.97
N GLY A 163 14.96 7.44 15.81
CA GLY A 163 15.98 7.72 14.80
C GLY A 163 15.43 8.15 13.45
N SER A 164 14.17 8.51 13.36
CA SER A 164 13.54 8.97 12.14
C SER A 164 14.02 10.36 11.68
N CYS A 165 13.65 10.73 10.46
CA CYS A 165 13.88 12.08 9.94
C CYS A 165 13.24 13.12 10.84
N GLY A 166 12.01 12.90 11.31
CA GLY A 166 11.28 13.85 12.15
C GLY A 166 11.89 14.04 13.53
N THR A 167 12.46 13.00 14.16
CA THR A 167 12.99 13.07 15.53
C THR A 167 14.49 13.37 15.59
N TYR A 168 15.28 12.94 14.62
CA TYR A 168 16.74 13.12 14.59
C TYR A 168 17.23 14.16 13.59
N GLY A 169 16.33 14.72 12.77
CA GLY A 169 16.68 15.71 11.77
C GLY A 169 17.55 15.14 10.64
N LEU A 170 17.34 13.87 10.28
CA LEU A 170 17.98 13.28 9.11
C LEU A 170 17.56 14.02 7.84
N THR A 171 18.35 13.90 6.80
CA THR A 171 17.98 14.49 5.49
C THR A 171 16.68 13.86 4.99
N PRO A 172 15.62 14.64 4.72
CA PRO A 172 14.40 14.13 4.15
C PRO A 172 14.64 13.37 2.84
N MET A 173 13.82 12.35 2.59
CA MET A 173 13.81 11.69 1.29
C MET A 173 13.37 12.68 0.22
N ASP A 174 14.16 12.81 -0.83
CA ASP A 174 13.84 13.54 -2.07
C ASP A 174 13.88 12.52 -3.20
N TYR A 175 12.75 12.34 -3.87
CA TYR A 175 12.65 11.40 -4.97
C TYR A 175 11.76 11.91 -6.10
N THR A 176 12.08 11.46 -7.30
CA THR A 176 11.33 11.76 -8.51
C THR A 176 10.54 10.54 -8.94
N VAL A 177 9.28 10.75 -9.32
CA VAL A 177 8.41 9.74 -9.93
C VAL A 177 8.10 10.19 -11.35
N ALA A 178 8.37 9.34 -12.34
CA ALA A 178 8.14 9.68 -13.74
C ALA A 178 7.94 8.43 -14.61
N CYS A 179 7.24 8.61 -15.73
CA CYS A 179 7.25 7.60 -16.81
C CYS A 179 8.58 7.65 -17.56
N LEU A 180 9.06 6.51 -18.08
CA LEU A 180 10.36 6.43 -18.75
C LEU A 180 10.46 7.25 -20.04
N ASP A 181 9.36 7.50 -20.75
CA ASP A 181 9.33 8.38 -21.91
C ASP A 181 9.57 9.86 -21.57
N CYS A 182 9.15 10.27 -20.36
CA CYS A 182 9.37 11.64 -19.88
C CYS A 182 10.80 11.88 -19.35
N LEU A 183 11.52 10.80 -18.97
CA LEU A 183 12.90 10.88 -18.50
C LEU A 183 13.91 11.03 -19.64
N ASN A 184 13.54 10.62 -20.87
CA ASN A 184 14.34 10.76 -22.08
C ASN A 184 13.53 11.45 -23.19
N PRO A 185 13.23 12.75 -23.08
CA PRO A 185 12.63 13.49 -24.18
C PRO A 185 13.58 13.46 -25.37
N ALA A 186 13.06 13.07 -26.53
CA ALA A 186 13.82 12.96 -27.78
C ALA A 186 14.35 14.32 -28.28
#